data_56a61ff1844ec441430760084fe3c62c
#
_entry.id   56a61ff1844ec441430760084fe3c62c
#
_cell.length_a   1.000
_cell.length_b   1.000
_cell.length_c   1.000
_cell.angle_alpha   90.00
_cell.angle_beta   90.00
_cell.angle_gamma   90.00
#
_symmetry.space_group_name_H-M   'P 1'
#
loop_
_entity.id
_entity.type
_entity.pdbx_description
1 polymer ?
#
loop_
_entity_poly.entity_id
_entity_poly.type
_entity_poly.pdbx_seq_one_letter_code
_entity_poly.pdbx_strand_id
1 'polypeptide(L)'
;MDDRPVEVWYPVEPTAVEGQSPEIFDSINVISEVLRPLIPGDLGGEIDTGAYRDAPPATASGPFPTAAYSHGSPGYRQAATFMTGHLASHGVITIAVEHLGRSLSTLLTPLAGADTPEDDVTDLLNALDLVGSDLGLGAVVDTSRMVVIGHSAGARTAALATADDRVVGVALLAGVPQELASNRPALVVAFENDALIDPASIWSLHQSIDNSVFVNIAGTGHAAPIDACPLIQDRGGLTELREALGAAVVRAGEDGCLPGDTDARAVQDLLRIYITGFVYEALGLLSGPLNLTAETADLVAGVELRGFNESPAVPLGDG
;
A
#
# COMPACT_ATOMS: atom_id res chain seq x y z
N MET A 1 18.82 16.32 3.75
CA MET A 1 17.57 15.65 3.40
C MET A 1 16.84 16.63 2.50
N ASP A 2 16.68 16.31 1.25
CA ASP A 2 15.83 17.09 0.37
C ASP A 2 14.40 16.99 0.94
N ASP A 3 13.58 18.04 0.77
CA ASP A 3 12.24 18.16 1.35
C ASP A 3 11.28 17.08 0.81
N ARG A 4 11.47 15.82 1.23
CA ARG A 4 10.57 14.73 0.86
C ARG A 4 9.39 14.70 1.80
N PRO A 5 8.17 14.83 1.28
CA PRO A 5 6.98 14.74 2.10
C PRO A 5 6.83 13.35 2.74
N VAL A 6 6.49 13.34 4.02
CA VAL A 6 6.18 12.14 4.80
C VAL A 6 4.75 12.27 5.31
N GLU A 7 3.99 11.19 5.23
CA GLU A 7 2.67 11.08 5.84
C GLU A 7 2.73 10.06 6.97
N VAL A 8 2.07 10.37 8.10
CA VAL A 8 2.09 9.51 9.29
C VAL A 8 0.67 9.34 9.80
N TRP A 9 0.22 8.10 9.86
CA TRP A 9 -1.03 7.71 10.52
C TRP A 9 -0.71 7.12 11.89
N TYR A 10 -1.40 7.58 12.90
CA TYR A 10 -1.16 7.16 14.29
C TYR A 10 -2.47 7.01 15.06
N PRO A 11 -2.49 6.17 16.10
CA PRO A 11 -3.66 5.99 16.97
C PRO A 11 -4.03 7.27 17.70
N VAL A 12 -5.33 7.55 17.76
CA VAL A 12 -5.92 8.64 18.54
C VAL A 12 -7.00 8.10 19.46
N GLU A 13 -7.21 8.73 20.60
CA GLU A 13 -8.34 8.39 21.47
C GLU A 13 -9.65 8.86 20.82
N PRO A 14 -10.72 8.06 20.77
CA PRO A 14 -11.99 8.45 20.15
C PRO A 14 -12.54 9.78 20.71
N THR A 15 -12.34 10.04 22.00
CA THR A 15 -12.78 11.27 22.66
C THR A 15 -12.03 12.53 22.19
N ALA A 16 -10.83 12.38 21.63
CA ALA A 16 -10.04 13.50 21.14
C ALA A 16 -10.56 14.05 19.80
N VAL A 17 -11.37 13.25 19.09
CA VAL A 17 -11.93 13.59 17.77
C VAL A 17 -13.45 13.66 17.76
N GLU A 18 -14.08 13.60 18.96
CA GLU A 18 -15.54 13.66 19.07
C GLU A 18 -16.09 14.98 18.50
N GLY A 19 -17.04 14.85 17.56
CA GLY A 19 -17.64 16.01 16.88
C GLY A 19 -16.79 16.61 15.74
N GLN A 20 -15.62 16.03 15.44
CA GLN A 20 -14.82 16.41 14.27
C GLN A 20 -15.24 15.55 13.05
N SER A 21 -14.96 16.05 11.85
CA SER A 21 -15.10 15.29 10.61
C SER A 21 -13.74 14.71 10.22
N PRO A 22 -13.70 13.49 9.66
CA PRO A 22 -12.46 12.94 9.13
C PRO A 22 -11.96 13.80 7.95
N GLU A 23 -10.69 13.66 7.65
CA GLU A 23 -10.07 14.31 6.51
C GLU A 23 -10.58 13.72 5.20
N ILE A 24 -10.99 14.60 4.30
CA ILE A 24 -11.26 14.25 2.90
C ILE A 24 -10.02 14.58 2.08
N PHE A 25 -9.42 13.56 1.51
CA PHE A 25 -8.30 13.71 0.60
C PHE A 25 -8.78 13.76 -0.86
N ASP A 26 -8.55 14.87 -1.55
CA ASP A 26 -8.83 14.95 -2.98
C ASP A 26 -7.63 14.48 -3.77
N SER A 27 -7.79 13.37 -4.50
CA SER A 27 -6.74 12.72 -5.29
C SER A 27 -6.15 13.62 -6.40
N ILE A 28 -6.85 14.66 -6.84
CA ILE A 28 -6.29 15.65 -7.78
C ILE A 28 -5.10 16.41 -7.18
N ASN A 29 -5.01 16.49 -5.85
CA ASN A 29 -3.95 17.21 -5.16
C ASN A 29 -2.58 16.53 -5.25
N VAL A 30 -2.52 15.26 -5.68
CA VAL A 30 -1.23 14.57 -5.96
C VAL A 30 -0.58 15.10 -7.25
N ILE A 31 -1.37 15.72 -8.13
CA ILE A 31 -0.88 16.29 -9.38
C ILE A 31 -0.43 17.72 -9.12
N SER A 32 0.74 18.08 -9.65
CA SER A 32 1.27 19.44 -9.48
C SER A 32 0.28 20.50 -9.98
N GLU A 33 0.18 21.63 -9.29
CA GLU A 33 -0.76 22.72 -9.64
C GLU A 33 -0.62 23.22 -11.09
N VAL A 34 0.60 23.14 -11.65
CA VAL A 34 0.87 23.52 -13.03
C VAL A 34 0.20 22.58 -14.02
N LEU A 35 0.03 21.31 -13.67
CA LEU A 35 -0.51 20.28 -14.55
C LEU A 35 -2.02 20.06 -14.36
N ARG A 36 -2.58 20.42 -13.21
CA ARG A 36 -4.01 20.27 -12.93
C ARG A 36 -4.93 20.84 -14.02
N PRO A 37 -4.66 22.04 -14.61
CA PRO A 37 -5.50 22.55 -15.68
C PRO A 37 -5.48 21.73 -16.97
N LEU A 38 -4.51 20.83 -17.14
CA LEU A 38 -4.40 19.93 -18.29
C LEU A 38 -5.13 18.61 -18.08
N ILE A 39 -5.55 18.34 -16.85
CA ILE A 39 -6.29 17.12 -16.50
C ILE A 39 -7.78 17.39 -16.69
N PRO A 40 -8.53 16.54 -17.40
CA PRO A 40 -9.98 16.65 -17.50
C PRO A 40 -10.65 16.75 -16.13
N GLY A 41 -11.64 17.65 -16.00
CA GLY A 41 -12.14 18.17 -14.72
C GLY A 41 -12.76 17.18 -13.73
N ASP A 42 -12.96 15.90 -14.12
CA ASP A 42 -13.65 14.91 -13.30
C ASP A 42 -12.72 13.81 -12.75
N LEU A 43 -11.40 13.96 -12.91
CA LEU A 43 -10.45 12.90 -12.50
C LEU A 43 -10.04 12.97 -11.04
N GLY A 44 -10.27 14.08 -10.37
CA GLY A 44 -10.19 14.17 -8.92
C GLY A 44 -11.29 13.32 -8.27
N GLY A 45 -11.01 12.80 -7.11
CA GLY A 45 -11.99 12.07 -6.30
C GLY A 45 -11.71 12.29 -4.84
N GLU A 46 -12.79 12.62 -4.13
CA GLU A 46 -12.75 12.74 -2.68
C GLU A 46 -12.66 11.33 -2.07
N ILE A 47 -11.61 11.12 -1.30
CA ILE A 47 -11.37 9.91 -0.53
C ILE A 47 -11.57 10.26 0.93
N ASP A 48 -12.59 9.67 1.57
CA ASP A 48 -12.73 9.70 3.02
C ASP A 48 -11.64 8.80 3.61
N THR A 49 -10.65 9.42 4.24
CA THR A 49 -9.51 8.68 4.80
C THR A 49 -9.83 8.01 6.13
N GLY A 50 -10.95 8.37 6.78
CA GLY A 50 -11.27 7.97 8.15
C GLY A 50 -10.31 8.52 9.20
N ALA A 51 -9.31 9.30 8.81
CA ALA A 51 -8.29 9.89 9.68
C ALA A 51 -8.62 11.34 10.03
N TYR A 52 -8.06 11.85 11.12
CA TYR A 52 -8.26 13.22 11.59
C TYR A 52 -6.93 13.95 11.59
N ARG A 53 -6.79 14.96 10.70
CA ARG A 53 -5.55 15.71 10.54
C ARG A 53 -5.12 16.37 11.84
N ASP A 54 -3.84 16.16 12.22
CA ASP A 54 -3.18 16.74 13.39
C ASP A 54 -3.88 16.47 14.73
N ALA A 55 -4.70 15.42 14.83
CA ALA A 55 -5.33 15.02 16.08
C ALA A 55 -4.28 14.60 17.13
N PRO A 56 -4.50 14.83 18.42
CA PRO A 56 -3.54 14.44 19.46
C PRO A 56 -3.34 12.93 19.49
N PRO A 57 -2.10 12.42 19.50
CA PRO A 57 -1.84 10.99 19.56
C PRO A 57 -2.30 10.36 20.88
N ALA A 58 -2.69 9.09 20.85
CA ALA A 58 -3.08 8.32 22.02
C ALA A 58 -1.86 8.02 22.91
N THR A 59 -1.54 8.89 23.87
CA THR A 59 -0.34 8.77 24.70
C THR A 59 -0.44 7.71 25.79
N ALA A 60 -1.66 7.35 26.22
CA ALA A 60 -1.88 6.42 27.32
C ALA A 60 -1.66 4.95 26.92
N SER A 61 -1.76 4.63 25.65
CA SER A 61 -1.73 3.27 25.11
C SER A 61 -0.45 2.90 24.37
N GLY A 62 0.46 3.86 24.17
CA GLY A 62 1.76 3.64 23.49
C GLY A 62 2.86 3.08 24.43
N PRO A 63 4.09 2.87 23.94
CA PRO A 63 4.49 3.12 22.55
C PRO A 63 3.89 2.10 21.56
N PHE A 64 3.54 2.59 20.36
CA PHE A 64 2.97 1.78 19.30
C PHE A 64 4.07 1.30 18.34
N PRO A 65 4.03 0.05 17.88
CA PRO A 65 4.92 -0.46 16.85
C PRO A 65 4.65 0.22 15.50
N THR A 66 5.57 0.05 14.57
CA THR A 66 5.52 0.75 13.28
C THR A 66 5.31 -0.17 12.09
N ALA A 67 4.64 0.35 11.07
CA ALA A 67 4.67 -0.13 9.70
C ALA A 67 5.11 1.00 8.78
N ALA A 68 5.68 0.67 7.62
CA ALA A 68 5.97 1.64 6.60
C ALA A 68 5.33 1.22 5.27
N TYR A 69 4.81 2.19 4.52
CA TYR A 69 4.24 1.96 3.20
C TYR A 69 5.09 2.62 2.11
N SER A 70 5.44 1.83 1.10
CA SER A 70 6.17 2.25 -0.09
C SER A 70 5.30 2.07 -1.32
N HIS A 71 4.93 3.19 -1.95
CA HIS A 71 4.01 3.23 -3.09
C HIS A 71 4.62 2.71 -4.38
N GLY A 72 3.78 2.40 -5.37
CA GLY A 72 4.16 1.97 -6.72
C GLY A 72 4.67 3.09 -7.62
N SER A 73 4.77 2.82 -8.94
CA SER A 73 5.18 3.79 -9.96
C SER A 73 4.21 3.75 -11.15
N PRO A 74 3.60 4.90 -11.50
CA PRO A 74 3.57 6.15 -10.73
C PRO A 74 2.67 6.02 -9.48
N GLY A 75 3.06 6.65 -8.38
CA GLY A 75 2.32 6.59 -7.14
C GLY A 75 2.50 7.82 -6.26
N TYR A 76 1.98 7.75 -5.06
CA TYR A 76 2.09 8.81 -4.06
C TYR A 76 1.92 8.23 -2.65
N ARG A 77 2.38 8.94 -1.62
CA ARG A 77 2.43 8.46 -0.24
C ARG A 77 1.07 8.12 0.37
N GLN A 78 -0.02 8.82 -0.07
CA GLN A 78 -1.38 8.55 0.41
C GLN A 78 -2.15 7.55 -0.48
N ALA A 79 -1.49 6.79 -1.34
CA ALA A 79 -2.18 5.93 -2.30
C ALA A 79 -2.96 4.75 -1.69
N ALA A 80 -2.75 4.45 -0.40
CA ALA A 80 -3.38 3.32 0.28
C ALA A 80 -3.88 3.68 1.70
N THR A 81 -4.62 4.79 1.83
CA THR A 81 -5.14 5.26 3.14
C THR A 81 -6.11 4.25 3.75
N PHE A 82 -6.84 3.49 2.93
CA PHE A 82 -7.69 2.37 3.38
C PHE A 82 -6.93 1.40 4.29
N MET A 83 -5.64 1.19 4.04
CA MET A 83 -4.79 0.26 4.78
C MET A 83 -4.01 0.99 5.88
N THR A 84 -3.35 2.12 5.56
CA THR A 84 -2.49 2.83 6.51
C THR A 84 -3.29 3.41 7.68
N GLY A 85 -4.45 4.00 7.41
CA GLY A 85 -5.38 4.47 8.44
C GLY A 85 -5.98 3.31 9.24
N HIS A 86 -6.29 2.17 8.57
CA HIS A 86 -6.76 0.97 9.25
C HIS A 86 -5.73 0.42 10.24
N LEU A 87 -4.48 0.28 9.83
CA LEU A 87 -3.40 -0.14 10.74
C LEU A 87 -3.26 0.81 11.94
N ALA A 88 -3.36 2.11 11.72
CA ALA A 88 -3.32 3.10 12.79
C ALA A 88 -4.49 2.93 13.76
N SER A 89 -5.72 2.70 13.27
CA SER A 89 -6.88 2.41 14.13
C SER A 89 -6.74 1.12 14.94
N HIS A 90 -5.81 0.26 14.54
CA HIS A 90 -5.46 -1.00 15.22
C HIS A 90 -4.14 -0.92 15.99
N GLY A 91 -3.66 0.27 16.33
CA GLY A 91 -2.52 0.44 17.21
C GLY A 91 -1.14 0.25 16.54
N VAL A 92 -1.03 0.47 15.23
CA VAL A 92 0.24 0.42 14.48
C VAL A 92 0.47 1.77 13.80
N ILE A 93 1.50 2.51 14.20
CA ILE A 93 1.85 3.77 13.52
C ILE A 93 2.35 3.42 12.11
N THR A 94 1.74 4.04 11.08
CA THR A 94 2.14 3.79 9.69
C THR A 94 2.78 5.04 9.10
N ILE A 95 3.93 4.86 8.44
CA ILE A 95 4.74 5.92 7.84
C ILE A 95 4.80 5.68 6.33
N ALA A 96 4.51 6.71 5.53
CA ALA A 96 4.68 6.65 4.08
C ALA A 96 5.49 7.84 3.58
N VAL A 97 6.46 7.56 2.71
CA VAL A 97 7.36 8.56 2.11
C VAL A 97 6.99 8.78 0.65
N GLU A 98 7.05 10.03 0.20
CA GLU A 98 6.94 10.36 -1.21
C GLU A 98 8.27 10.03 -1.92
N HIS A 99 8.29 8.97 -2.71
CA HIS A 99 9.44 8.58 -3.53
C HIS A 99 9.46 9.42 -4.80
N LEU A 100 10.24 10.50 -4.82
CA LEU A 100 10.21 11.49 -5.89
C LEU A 100 10.57 10.93 -7.27
N GLY A 101 11.45 9.93 -7.34
CA GLY A 101 11.86 9.30 -8.61
C GLY A 101 10.73 8.52 -9.31
N ARG A 102 9.62 8.22 -8.59
CA ARG A 102 8.46 7.50 -9.12
C ARG A 102 7.12 8.08 -8.67
N SER A 103 7.14 9.29 -8.14
CA SER A 103 5.93 9.99 -7.73
C SER A 103 5.11 10.47 -8.93
N LEU A 104 3.78 10.38 -8.81
CA LEU A 104 2.87 10.93 -9.80
C LEU A 104 3.03 12.45 -9.94
N SER A 105 3.40 13.15 -8.87
CA SER A 105 3.64 14.59 -8.87
C SER A 105 4.85 15.01 -9.70
N THR A 106 5.86 14.12 -9.83
CA THR A 106 7.13 14.40 -10.52
C THR A 106 7.23 13.75 -11.89
N LEU A 107 6.41 12.74 -12.18
CA LEU A 107 6.45 11.97 -13.44
C LEU A 107 6.41 12.87 -14.71
N LEU A 108 5.72 14.01 -14.62
CA LEU A 108 5.54 14.94 -15.71
C LEU A 108 6.50 16.16 -15.62
N THR A 109 7.46 16.13 -14.66
CA THR A 109 8.46 17.20 -14.51
C THR A 109 9.85 16.64 -14.84
N PRO A 110 10.52 17.11 -15.90
CA PRO A 110 11.82 16.57 -16.35
C PRO A 110 12.99 16.78 -15.38
N LEU A 111 12.77 17.41 -14.23
CA LEU A 111 13.80 17.83 -13.27
C LEU A 111 13.98 16.85 -12.09
N ALA A 112 13.20 15.80 -11.98
CA ALA A 112 13.41 14.79 -10.95
C ALA A 112 14.63 13.95 -11.33
N GLY A 113 15.69 14.00 -10.53
CA GLY A 113 16.76 13.02 -10.58
C GLY A 113 16.14 11.64 -10.43
N ALA A 114 16.65 10.65 -11.15
CA ALA A 114 16.20 9.28 -11.00
C ALA A 114 16.71 8.75 -9.64
N ASP A 115 15.85 8.78 -8.62
CA ASP A 115 16.14 8.08 -7.37
C ASP A 115 16.31 6.59 -7.66
N THR A 116 17.25 5.97 -7.00
CA THR A 116 17.42 4.52 -7.02
C THR A 116 16.53 3.86 -5.97
N PRO A 117 16.24 2.55 -6.07
CA PRO A 117 15.53 1.85 -5.00
C PRO A 117 16.26 1.88 -3.65
N GLU A 118 17.58 2.00 -3.65
CA GLU A 118 18.42 2.16 -2.46
C GLU A 118 18.24 3.54 -1.82
N ASP A 119 18.03 4.59 -2.62
CA ASP A 119 17.63 5.92 -2.11
C ASP A 119 16.27 5.87 -1.47
N ASP A 120 15.31 5.17 -2.08
CA ASP A 120 13.96 4.97 -1.52
C ASP A 120 13.99 4.28 -0.15
N VAL A 121 14.85 3.28 0.04
CA VAL A 121 15.06 2.62 1.35
C VAL A 121 15.64 3.61 2.36
N THR A 122 16.66 4.36 1.95
CA THR A 122 17.30 5.37 2.80
C THR A 122 16.27 6.41 3.28
N ASP A 123 15.40 6.88 2.39
CA ASP A 123 14.36 7.85 2.73
C ASP A 123 13.33 7.28 3.71
N LEU A 124 12.94 6.01 3.50
CA LEU A 124 11.99 5.33 4.38
C LEU A 124 12.56 5.14 5.79
N LEU A 125 13.82 4.73 5.92
CA LEU A 125 14.49 4.58 7.22
C LEU A 125 14.73 5.93 7.91
N ASN A 126 15.10 6.97 7.15
CA ASN A 126 15.23 8.33 7.65
C ASN A 126 13.88 8.89 8.14
N ALA A 127 12.78 8.57 7.47
CA ALA A 127 11.45 8.96 7.94
C ALA A 127 11.07 8.29 9.26
N LEU A 128 11.41 7.01 9.44
CA LEU A 128 11.25 6.32 10.71
C LEU A 128 12.04 7.01 11.83
N ASP A 129 13.31 7.35 11.57
CA ASP A 129 14.17 8.04 12.55
C ASP A 129 13.66 9.46 12.86
N LEU A 130 13.13 10.17 11.85
CA LEU A 130 12.50 11.48 12.01
C LEU A 130 11.28 11.39 12.94
N VAL A 131 10.37 10.46 12.69
CA VAL A 131 9.16 10.25 13.51
C VAL A 131 9.54 9.87 14.94
N GLY A 132 10.59 9.03 15.13
CA GLY A 132 11.11 8.65 16.45
C GLY A 132 11.73 9.81 17.22
N SER A 133 12.22 10.83 16.52
CA SER A 133 12.82 12.03 17.14
C SER A 133 11.86 13.21 17.23
N ASP A 134 10.66 13.11 16.67
CA ASP A 134 9.64 14.17 16.69
C ASP A 134 9.14 14.44 18.11
N LEU A 135 8.95 15.71 18.46
CA LEU A 135 8.51 16.11 19.80
C LEU A 135 7.07 15.70 20.13
N GLY A 136 6.23 15.49 19.11
CA GLY A 136 4.83 15.07 19.28
C GLY A 136 4.65 13.56 19.26
N LEU A 137 5.31 12.86 18.32
CA LEU A 137 5.13 11.43 18.08
C LEU A 137 6.20 10.55 18.72
N GLY A 138 7.42 11.03 18.91
CA GLY A 138 8.53 10.24 19.44
C GLY A 138 8.28 9.58 20.78
N ALA A 139 7.40 10.16 21.61
CA ALA A 139 7.03 9.57 22.90
C ALA A 139 6.07 8.37 22.78
N VAL A 140 5.39 8.19 21.63
CA VAL A 140 4.36 7.17 21.43
C VAL A 140 4.74 6.15 20.36
N VAL A 141 5.89 6.28 19.70
CA VAL A 141 6.34 5.39 18.64
C VAL A 141 7.43 4.43 19.13
N ASP A 142 7.31 3.15 18.80
CA ASP A 142 8.39 2.16 18.91
C ASP A 142 9.05 1.99 17.55
N THR A 143 10.23 2.58 17.38
CA THR A 143 11.03 2.50 16.14
C THR A 143 11.97 1.29 16.11
N SER A 144 11.93 0.42 17.12
CA SER A 144 12.83 -0.74 17.22
C SER A 144 12.41 -1.89 16.32
N ARG A 145 11.14 -1.92 15.90
CA ARG A 145 10.57 -2.97 15.01
C ARG A 145 9.60 -2.36 14.03
N MET A 146 9.69 -2.79 12.77
CA MET A 146 8.89 -2.29 11.68
C MET A 146 8.53 -3.41 10.69
N VAL A 147 7.31 -3.39 10.15
CA VAL A 147 6.94 -4.13 8.94
C VAL A 147 6.90 -3.18 7.76
N VAL A 148 7.48 -3.55 6.62
CA VAL A 148 7.43 -2.74 5.41
C VAL A 148 6.45 -3.35 4.42
N ILE A 149 5.52 -2.52 3.93
CA ILE A 149 4.49 -2.88 2.96
C ILE A 149 4.82 -2.16 1.66
N GLY A 150 4.99 -2.91 0.58
CA GLY A 150 5.32 -2.34 -0.72
C GLY A 150 4.34 -2.76 -1.80
N HIS A 151 3.83 -1.80 -2.58
CA HIS A 151 3.00 -2.06 -3.75
C HIS A 151 3.82 -1.86 -5.03
N SER A 152 3.73 -2.81 -5.97
CA SER A 152 4.36 -2.70 -7.29
C SER A 152 5.88 -2.41 -7.17
N ALA A 153 6.36 -1.29 -7.69
CA ALA A 153 7.75 -0.84 -7.52
C ALA A 153 8.16 -0.71 -6.04
N GLY A 154 7.22 -0.38 -5.14
CA GLY A 154 7.44 -0.33 -3.70
C GLY A 154 7.77 -1.69 -3.07
N ALA A 155 7.37 -2.80 -3.69
CA ALA A 155 7.74 -4.13 -3.23
C ALA A 155 9.27 -4.34 -3.27
N ARG A 156 9.96 -3.73 -4.26
CA ARG A 156 11.43 -3.75 -4.31
C ARG A 156 12.04 -2.96 -3.14
N THR A 157 11.49 -1.79 -2.83
CA THR A 157 11.92 -1.01 -1.66
C THR A 157 11.74 -1.81 -0.37
N ALA A 158 10.56 -2.45 -0.20
CA ALA A 158 10.28 -3.29 0.96
C ALA A 158 11.26 -4.47 1.08
N ALA A 159 11.57 -5.15 -0.02
CA ALA A 159 12.51 -6.26 -0.05
C ALA A 159 13.94 -5.82 0.31
N LEU A 160 14.42 -4.69 -0.20
CA LEU A 160 15.74 -4.15 0.13
C LEU A 160 15.81 -3.65 1.57
N ALA A 161 14.71 -3.09 2.11
CA ALA A 161 14.64 -2.62 3.49
C ALA A 161 14.85 -3.73 4.52
N THR A 162 14.69 -5.02 4.14
CA THR A 162 14.98 -6.16 5.03
C THR A 162 16.44 -6.26 5.46
N ALA A 163 17.34 -5.49 4.84
CA ALA A 163 18.74 -5.36 5.29
C ALA A 163 18.87 -4.64 6.65
N ASP A 164 17.90 -3.80 7.02
CA ASP A 164 17.86 -3.16 8.34
C ASP A 164 17.24 -4.13 9.37
N ASP A 165 17.92 -4.31 10.49
CA ASP A 165 17.51 -5.26 11.53
C ASP A 165 16.18 -4.90 12.20
N ARG A 166 15.73 -3.65 12.11
CA ARG A 166 14.42 -3.21 12.59
C ARG A 166 13.28 -3.74 11.74
N VAL A 167 13.53 -4.11 10.47
CA VAL A 167 12.52 -4.69 9.58
C VAL A 167 12.32 -6.16 9.94
N VAL A 168 11.19 -6.48 10.56
CA VAL A 168 10.88 -7.82 11.07
C VAL A 168 9.97 -8.63 10.14
N GLY A 169 9.41 -8.01 9.11
CA GLY A 169 8.57 -8.67 8.09
C GLY A 169 8.25 -7.73 6.93
N VAL A 170 7.82 -8.28 5.80
CA VAL A 170 7.45 -7.53 4.60
C VAL A 170 6.14 -8.02 4.00
N ALA A 171 5.29 -7.09 3.52
CA ALA A 171 4.15 -7.42 2.68
C ALA A 171 4.39 -6.88 1.26
N LEU A 172 4.37 -7.77 0.27
CA LEU A 172 4.71 -7.50 -1.12
C LEU A 172 3.43 -7.63 -1.97
N LEU A 173 2.88 -6.50 -2.40
CA LEU A 173 1.62 -6.44 -3.13
C LEU A 173 1.89 -6.18 -4.61
N ALA A 174 1.47 -7.09 -5.49
CA ALA A 174 1.63 -6.95 -6.95
C ALA A 174 3.05 -6.56 -7.38
N GLY A 175 4.08 -7.15 -6.80
CA GLY A 175 5.47 -6.80 -7.11
C GLY A 175 6.41 -7.99 -7.02
N VAL A 176 7.43 -7.99 -7.88
CA VAL A 176 8.45 -9.05 -7.96
C VAL A 176 9.84 -8.44 -7.75
N PRO A 177 10.29 -8.23 -6.51
CA PRO A 177 11.71 -7.98 -6.24
C PRO A 177 12.53 -9.21 -6.63
N GLN A 178 13.82 -9.02 -6.90
CA GLN A 178 14.72 -10.13 -7.24
C GLN A 178 14.85 -11.11 -6.06
N GLU A 179 15.07 -10.58 -4.87
CA GLU A 179 15.22 -11.31 -3.61
C GLU A 179 14.99 -10.38 -2.42
N LEU A 180 14.80 -10.94 -1.24
CA LEU A 180 14.89 -10.19 0.02
C LEU A 180 16.35 -9.99 0.37
N ALA A 181 16.72 -8.80 0.87
CA ALA A 181 18.10 -8.52 1.31
C ALA A 181 18.47 -9.33 2.57
N SER A 182 17.46 -9.72 3.38
CA SER A 182 17.62 -10.65 4.51
C SER A 182 16.38 -11.54 4.62
N ASN A 183 16.57 -12.78 5.11
CA ASN A 183 15.45 -13.70 5.31
C ASN A 183 14.51 -13.18 6.42
N ARG A 184 13.35 -12.70 6.02
CA ARG A 184 12.27 -12.20 6.90
C ARG A 184 10.95 -12.85 6.50
N PRO A 185 10.00 -13.02 7.42
CA PRO A 185 8.63 -13.41 7.08
C PRO A 185 8.04 -12.49 6.00
N ALA A 186 7.30 -13.05 5.06
CA ALA A 186 6.69 -12.30 3.98
C ALA A 186 5.22 -12.68 3.74
N LEU A 187 4.37 -11.66 3.55
CA LEU A 187 3.07 -11.81 2.91
C LEU A 187 3.23 -11.41 1.44
N VAL A 188 2.93 -12.32 0.52
CA VAL A 188 3.08 -12.12 -0.93
C VAL A 188 1.70 -12.15 -1.56
N VAL A 189 1.25 -11.02 -2.11
CA VAL A 189 -0.09 -10.87 -2.67
C VAL A 189 -0.02 -10.67 -4.17
N ALA A 190 -0.72 -11.53 -4.90
CA ALA A 190 -0.96 -11.45 -6.34
C ALA A 190 -2.43 -11.13 -6.63
N PHE A 191 -2.70 -10.62 -7.81
CA PHE A 191 -4.04 -10.39 -8.34
C PHE A 191 -4.19 -11.17 -9.64
N GLU A 192 -5.25 -11.97 -9.77
CA GLU A 192 -5.41 -12.94 -10.88
C GLU A 192 -5.26 -12.33 -12.26
N ASN A 193 -5.83 -11.13 -12.46
CA ASN A 193 -5.87 -10.45 -13.75
C ASN A 193 -4.84 -9.31 -13.88
N ASP A 194 -3.81 -9.30 -13.02
CA ASP A 194 -2.74 -8.28 -13.09
C ASP A 194 -2.08 -8.31 -14.47
N ALA A 195 -2.31 -7.25 -15.26
CA ALA A 195 -1.80 -7.12 -16.63
C ALA A 195 -0.39 -6.50 -16.69
N LEU A 196 0.17 -6.12 -15.54
CA LEU A 196 1.52 -5.52 -15.43
C LEU A 196 2.53 -6.50 -14.84
N ILE A 197 2.12 -7.28 -13.85
CA ILE A 197 2.97 -8.24 -13.14
C ILE A 197 2.28 -9.61 -13.17
N ASP A 198 2.86 -10.54 -13.88
CA ASP A 198 2.35 -11.91 -14.00
C ASP A 198 2.28 -12.59 -12.60
N PRO A 199 1.08 -13.03 -12.16
CA PRO A 199 0.91 -13.77 -10.91
C PRO A 199 1.82 -15.00 -10.76
N ALA A 200 2.21 -15.64 -11.86
CA ALA A 200 3.15 -16.75 -11.83
C ALA A 200 4.57 -16.31 -11.42
N SER A 201 4.96 -15.09 -11.76
CA SER A 201 6.22 -14.51 -11.29
C SER A 201 6.19 -14.20 -9.80
N ILE A 202 5.05 -13.72 -9.28
CA ILE A 202 4.84 -13.48 -7.84
C ILE A 202 4.83 -14.80 -7.08
N TRP A 203 4.22 -15.85 -7.64
CA TRP A 203 4.30 -17.21 -7.09
C TRP A 203 5.74 -17.73 -7.02
N SER A 204 6.53 -17.51 -8.07
CA SER A 204 7.94 -17.92 -8.07
C SER A 204 8.76 -17.20 -7.00
N LEU A 205 8.47 -15.93 -6.75
CA LEU A 205 9.05 -15.19 -5.63
C LEU A 205 8.67 -15.82 -4.28
N HIS A 206 7.39 -16.12 -4.06
CA HIS A 206 6.93 -16.81 -2.84
C HIS A 206 7.72 -18.10 -2.60
N GLN A 207 7.91 -18.92 -3.64
CA GLN A 207 8.66 -20.17 -3.53
C GLN A 207 10.14 -19.97 -3.18
N SER A 208 10.70 -18.79 -3.38
CA SER A 208 12.08 -18.44 -3.02
C SER A 208 12.24 -17.93 -1.58
N ILE A 209 11.15 -17.70 -0.86
CA ILE A 209 11.13 -17.17 0.51
C ILE A 209 10.69 -18.26 1.47
N ASP A 210 11.57 -18.71 2.36
CA ASP A 210 11.33 -19.85 3.25
C ASP A 210 10.11 -19.69 4.18
N ASN A 211 9.84 -18.45 4.62
CA ASN A 211 8.73 -18.15 5.53
C ASN A 211 7.81 -17.09 4.91
N SER A 212 6.99 -17.51 3.97
CA SER A 212 6.04 -16.63 3.31
C SER A 212 4.65 -17.24 3.19
N VAL A 213 3.65 -16.36 3.19
CA VAL A 213 2.25 -16.67 2.87
C VAL A 213 1.95 -16.06 1.51
N PHE A 214 1.39 -16.86 0.61
CA PHE A 214 0.96 -16.41 -0.71
C PHE A 214 -0.55 -16.32 -0.81
N VAL A 215 -1.06 -15.20 -1.30
CA VAL A 215 -2.48 -14.94 -1.54
C VAL A 215 -2.64 -14.45 -2.98
N ASN A 216 -3.50 -15.11 -3.77
CA ASN A 216 -3.88 -14.63 -5.09
C ASN A 216 -5.38 -14.31 -5.10
N ILE A 217 -5.73 -13.04 -5.30
CA ILE A 217 -7.12 -12.57 -5.26
C ILE A 217 -7.74 -12.65 -6.66
N ALA A 218 -8.92 -13.29 -6.74
CA ALA A 218 -9.60 -13.55 -7.99
C ALA A 218 -10.23 -12.28 -8.61
N GLY A 219 -10.30 -12.23 -9.93
CA GLY A 219 -11.10 -11.28 -10.70
C GLY A 219 -10.67 -9.82 -10.59
N THR A 220 -9.45 -9.54 -10.14
CA THR A 220 -8.94 -8.18 -9.96
C THR A 220 -7.51 -8.05 -10.46
N GLY A 221 -6.96 -6.83 -10.55
CA GLY A 221 -5.67 -6.54 -11.16
C GLY A 221 -4.80 -5.58 -10.35
N HIS A 222 -3.77 -5.06 -10.99
CA HIS A 222 -2.62 -4.36 -10.39
C HIS A 222 -2.97 -3.18 -9.48
N ALA A 223 -3.98 -2.39 -9.84
CA ALA A 223 -4.34 -1.18 -9.11
C ALA A 223 -5.35 -1.42 -7.97
N ALA A 224 -5.77 -2.67 -7.72
CA ALA A 224 -6.71 -2.97 -6.64
C ALA A 224 -6.29 -2.43 -5.26
N PRO A 225 -4.99 -2.43 -4.86
CA PRO A 225 -4.56 -1.95 -3.55
C PRO A 225 -4.33 -0.43 -3.49
N ILE A 226 -5.01 0.38 -4.31
CA ILE A 226 -4.96 1.85 -4.21
C ILE A 226 -6.34 2.46 -3.96
N ASP A 227 -6.39 3.53 -3.20
CA ASP A 227 -7.65 4.22 -2.82
C ASP A 227 -8.44 4.74 -4.02
N ALA A 228 -7.77 5.05 -5.12
CA ALA A 228 -8.43 5.50 -6.34
C ALA A 228 -9.22 4.39 -7.05
N CYS A 229 -8.91 3.12 -6.81
CA CYS A 229 -9.53 2.00 -7.54
C CYS A 229 -11.06 1.94 -7.40
N PRO A 230 -11.67 2.03 -6.21
CA PRO A 230 -13.13 2.11 -6.09
C PRO A 230 -13.75 3.30 -6.85
N LEU A 231 -13.09 4.45 -6.83
CA LEU A 231 -13.58 5.64 -7.52
C LEU A 231 -13.54 5.46 -9.05
N ILE A 232 -12.49 4.83 -9.56
CA ILE A 232 -12.33 4.50 -10.98
C ILE A 232 -13.40 3.49 -11.40
N GLN A 233 -13.64 2.47 -10.58
CA GLN A 233 -14.66 1.44 -10.85
C GLN A 233 -16.07 2.03 -10.87
N ASP A 234 -16.43 2.88 -9.91
CA ASP A 234 -17.74 3.54 -9.83
C ASP A 234 -18.01 4.45 -11.05
N ARG A 235 -16.95 5.05 -11.62
CA ARG A 235 -17.05 5.92 -12.81
C ARG A 235 -17.08 5.15 -14.12
N GLY A 236 -16.78 3.86 -14.10
CA GLY A 236 -16.67 3.04 -15.30
C GLY A 236 -15.33 3.13 -16.02
N GLY A 237 -14.29 3.57 -15.31
CA GLY A 237 -12.92 3.72 -15.80
C GLY A 237 -12.47 5.18 -15.93
N LEU A 238 -11.31 5.38 -16.57
CA LEU A 238 -10.67 6.68 -16.83
C LEU A 238 -10.82 7.11 -18.30
N THR A 239 -12.04 7.06 -18.85
CA THR A 239 -12.27 7.23 -20.28
C THR A 239 -11.76 8.57 -20.82
N GLU A 240 -12.05 9.69 -20.12
CA GLU A 240 -11.63 11.02 -20.55
C GLU A 240 -10.10 11.18 -20.52
N LEU A 241 -9.45 10.61 -19.48
CA LEU A 241 -7.99 10.62 -19.38
C LEU A 241 -7.36 9.75 -20.47
N ARG A 242 -8.00 8.64 -20.81
CA ARG A 242 -7.59 7.75 -21.89
C ARG A 242 -7.66 8.45 -23.26
N GLU A 243 -8.71 9.23 -23.50
CA GLU A 243 -8.86 10.05 -24.70
C GLU A 243 -7.82 11.17 -24.77
N ALA A 244 -7.53 11.82 -23.64
CA ALA A 244 -6.59 12.94 -23.57
C ALA A 244 -5.11 12.50 -23.65
N LEU A 245 -4.72 11.43 -22.97
CA LEU A 245 -3.32 10.99 -22.79
C LEU A 245 -2.97 9.66 -23.45
N GLY A 246 -3.96 8.93 -23.94
CA GLY A 246 -3.79 7.62 -24.55
C GLY A 246 -3.89 6.45 -23.57
N ALA A 247 -4.30 5.29 -24.09
CA ALA A 247 -4.58 4.09 -23.28
C ALA A 247 -3.38 3.58 -22.48
N ALA A 248 -2.16 3.74 -22.99
CA ALA A 248 -0.96 3.28 -22.29
C ALA A 248 -0.70 4.01 -20.96
N VAL A 249 -1.10 5.29 -20.87
CA VAL A 249 -0.89 6.12 -19.67
C VAL A 249 -1.82 5.69 -18.53
N VAL A 250 -3.07 5.37 -18.86
CA VAL A 250 -4.10 5.05 -17.84
C VAL A 250 -4.13 3.58 -17.46
N ARG A 251 -3.51 2.72 -18.26
CA ARG A 251 -3.59 1.25 -18.09
C ARG A 251 -3.24 0.81 -16.68
N ALA A 252 -2.18 1.33 -16.10
CA ALA A 252 -1.73 0.92 -14.77
C ALA A 252 -2.73 1.32 -13.67
N GLY A 253 -3.45 2.45 -13.83
CA GLY A 253 -4.44 2.92 -12.87
C GLY A 253 -5.80 2.24 -13.00
N GLU A 254 -6.12 1.67 -14.18
CA GLU A 254 -7.41 1.01 -14.44
C GLU A 254 -7.37 -0.50 -14.23
N ASP A 255 -6.19 -1.09 -14.13
CA ASP A 255 -6.00 -2.53 -14.09
C ASP A 255 -6.56 -3.11 -12.77
N GLY A 256 -7.67 -3.84 -12.88
CA GLY A 256 -8.45 -4.36 -11.75
C GLY A 256 -9.43 -3.36 -11.13
N CYS A 257 -9.69 -2.22 -11.81
CA CYS A 257 -10.57 -1.16 -11.34
C CYS A 257 -11.68 -0.83 -12.36
N LEU A 258 -12.01 -1.76 -13.25
CA LEU A 258 -13.04 -1.56 -14.25
C LEU A 258 -14.36 -2.23 -13.84
N PRO A 259 -15.52 -1.78 -14.37
CA PRO A 259 -16.75 -2.51 -14.23
C PRO A 259 -16.60 -3.94 -14.78
N GLY A 260 -16.93 -4.93 -13.97
CA GLY A 260 -16.73 -6.35 -14.29
C GLY A 260 -15.56 -6.99 -13.55
N ASP A 261 -14.63 -6.21 -13.03
CA ASP A 261 -13.66 -6.69 -12.04
C ASP A 261 -14.34 -6.92 -10.68
N THR A 262 -13.71 -7.70 -9.81
CA THR A 262 -14.17 -7.86 -8.42
C THR A 262 -14.28 -6.49 -7.75
N ASP A 263 -15.33 -6.30 -6.92
CA ASP A 263 -15.57 -5.03 -6.24
C ASP A 263 -14.32 -4.59 -5.48
N ALA A 264 -13.80 -3.41 -5.84
CA ALA A 264 -12.53 -2.91 -5.32
C ALA A 264 -12.56 -2.67 -3.81
N ARG A 265 -13.74 -2.32 -3.23
CA ARG A 265 -13.90 -2.16 -1.78
C ARG A 265 -13.82 -3.50 -1.07
N ALA A 266 -14.43 -4.55 -1.63
CA ALA A 266 -14.33 -5.90 -1.08
C ALA A 266 -12.89 -6.42 -1.14
N VAL A 267 -12.15 -6.14 -2.23
CA VAL A 267 -10.71 -6.47 -2.32
C VAL A 267 -9.92 -5.73 -1.24
N GLN A 268 -10.17 -4.43 -1.04
CA GLN A 268 -9.51 -3.64 0.00
C GLN A 268 -9.85 -4.14 1.42
N ASP A 269 -11.09 -4.56 1.68
CA ASP A 269 -11.47 -5.15 2.96
C ASP A 269 -10.72 -6.46 3.23
N LEU A 270 -10.58 -7.30 2.21
CA LEU A 270 -9.78 -8.52 2.31
C LEU A 270 -8.30 -8.22 2.56
N LEU A 271 -7.74 -7.24 1.86
CA LEU A 271 -6.36 -6.79 2.08
C LEU A 271 -6.14 -6.27 3.50
N ARG A 272 -7.09 -5.50 4.07
CA ARG A 272 -7.03 -5.07 5.48
C ARG A 272 -6.87 -6.27 6.41
N ILE A 273 -7.64 -7.35 6.21
CA ILE A 273 -7.59 -8.53 7.07
C ILE A 273 -6.24 -9.23 6.96
N TYR A 274 -5.79 -9.58 5.74
CA TYR A 274 -4.53 -10.29 5.55
C TYR A 274 -3.32 -9.48 5.99
N ILE A 275 -3.29 -8.19 5.65
CA ILE A 275 -2.16 -7.32 5.99
C ILE A 275 -2.11 -7.05 7.49
N THR A 276 -3.23 -6.73 8.13
CA THR A 276 -3.26 -6.49 9.58
C THR A 276 -2.86 -7.75 10.35
N GLY A 277 -3.40 -8.89 9.95
CA GLY A 277 -3.03 -10.17 10.54
C GLY A 277 -1.55 -10.48 10.44
N PHE A 278 -0.98 -10.31 9.24
CA PHE A 278 0.45 -10.50 9.01
C PHE A 278 1.30 -9.50 9.82
N VAL A 279 0.93 -8.22 9.82
CA VAL A 279 1.63 -7.16 10.57
C VAL A 279 1.64 -7.49 12.07
N TYR A 280 0.51 -7.92 12.61
CA TYR A 280 0.40 -8.29 14.02
C TYR A 280 1.27 -9.49 14.38
N GLU A 281 1.29 -10.51 13.52
CA GLU A 281 2.12 -11.70 13.72
C GLU A 281 3.61 -11.35 13.64
N ALA A 282 4.03 -10.62 12.59
CA ALA A 282 5.43 -10.23 12.39
C ALA A 282 5.96 -9.31 13.50
N LEU A 283 5.13 -8.40 14.02
CA LEU A 283 5.46 -7.52 15.14
C LEU A 283 5.36 -8.22 16.52
N GLY A 284 4.86 -9.45 16.57
CA GLY A 284 4.69 -10.19 17.81
C GLY A 284 3.62 -9.59 18.73
N LEU A 285 2.57 -8.99 18.19
CA LEU A 285 1.46 -8.38 18.93
C LEU A 285 0.41 -9.39 19.37
N LEU A 286 0.47 -10.62 18.85
CA LEU A 286 -0.46 -11.70 19.19
C LEU A 286 0.15 -12.63 20.23
N SER A 287 -0.70 -13.21 21.07
CA SER A 287 -0.31 -14.25 22.03
C SER A 287 -0.07 -15.63 21.39
N GLY A 288 -0.26 -15.77 20.08
CA GLY A 288 -0.05 -16.97 19.28
C GLY A 288 -0.21 -16.68 17.79
N PRO A 289 0.11 -17.65 16.89
CA PRO A 289 0.01 -17.45 15.46
C PRO A 289 -1.44 -17.16 15.05
N LEU A 290 -1.63 -16.17 14.16
CA LEU A 290 -2.96 -15.82 13.65
C LEU A 290 -3.50 -16.84 12.63
N ASN A 291 -2.70 -17.77 12.15
CA ASN A 291 -3.08 -18.79 11.16
C ASN A 291 -3.96 -18.19 10.03
N LEU A 292 -3.41 -17.23 9.29
CA LEU A 292 -4.06 -16.76 8.06
C LEU A 292 -4.25 -17.97 7.13
N THR A 293 -5.46 -18.20 6.67
CA THR A 293 -5.83 -19.35 5.82
C THR A 293 -6.65 -18.89 4.62
N ALA A 294 -6.94 -19.83 3.72
CA ALA A 294 -7.84 -19.54 2.59
C ALA A 294 -9.24 -19.12 3.06
N GLU A 295 -9.75 -19.75 4.14
CA GLU A 295 -11.06 -19.47 4.71
C GLU A 295 -11.15 -18.06 5.33
N THR A 296 -10.02 -17.38 5.53
CA THR A 296 -10.01 -15.97 5.92
C THR A 296 -10.74 -15.09 4.90
N ALA A 297 -10.73 -15.47 3.62
CA ALA A 297 -11.46 -14.75 2.57
C ALA A 297 -12.98 -14.82 2.74
N ASP A 298 -13.51 -15.87 3.35
CA ASP A 298 -14.97 -16.04 3.59
C ASP A 298 -15.53 -14.96 4.54
N LEU A 299 -14.65 -14.21 5.22
CA LEU A 299 -15.05 -13.08 6.07
C LEU A 299 -15.51 -11.86 5.25
N VAL A 300 -15.20 -11.81 3.95
CA VAL A 300 -15.53 -10.69 3.07
C VAL A 300 -16.43 -11.18 1.94
N ALA A 301 -17.66 -10.66 1.88
CA ALA A 301 -18.60 -11.03 0.84
C ALA A 301 -18.18 -10.44 -0.53
N GLY A 302 -18.32 -11.24 -1.58
CA GLY A 302 -18.12 -10.78 -2.96
C GLY A 302 -16.67 -10.78 -3.44
N VAL A 303 -15.74 -11.33 -2.64
CA VAL A 303 -14.36 -11.55 -3.06
C VAL A 303 -13.98 -13.02 -2.87
N GLU A 304 -13.20 -13.55 -3.76
CA GLU A 304 -12.73 -14.94 -3.75
C GLU A 304 -11.20 -14.97 -3.91
N LEU A 305 -10.57 -16.02 -3.41
CA LEU A 305 -9.18 -16.31 -3.71
C LEU A 305 -9.09 -17.20 -4.96
N ARG A 306 -8.18 -16.84 -5.85
CA ARG A 306 -7.73 -17.72 -6.92
C ARG A 306 -6.80 -18.82 -6.39
N GLY A 307 -6.05 -18.53 -5.32
CA GLY A 307 -5.17 -19.46 -4.65
C GLY A 307 -4.65 -18.93 -3.33
N PHE A 308 -4.37 -19.84 -2.44
CA PHE A 308 -3.72 -19.59 -1.14
C PHE A 308 -2.61 -20.62 -0.95
N ASN A 309 -1.36 -20.18 -0.90
CA ASN A 309 -0.17 -21.04 -0.89
C ASN A 309 -0.19 -22.13 -2.00
N GLU A 310 -0.84 -21.81 -3.12
CA GLU A 310 -1.00 -22.69 -4.28
C GLU A 310 -0.58 -21.94 -5.56
N SER A 311 -0.02 -22.70 -6.51
CA SER A 311 0.35 -22.14 -7.82
C SER A 311 -0.88 -21.54 -8.52
N PRO A 312 -0.78 -20.30 -9.06
CA PRO A 312 -1.81 -19.78 -9.93
C PRO A 312 -2.03 -20.79 -11.07
N ALA A 313 -3.26 -21.27 -11.24
CA ALA A 313 -3.53 -22.13 -12.39
C ALA A 313 -3.24 -21.31 -13.66
N VAL A 314 -2.36 -21.83 -14.50
CA VAL A 314 -2.16 -21.28 -15.85
C VAL A 314 -3.53 -21.34 -16.53
N PRO A 315 -4.10 -20.24 -17.08
CA PRO A 315 -5.27 -20.32 -17.89
C PRO A 315 -4.97 -21.33 -19.00
N LEU A 316 -5.75 -22.41 -19.08
CA LEU A 316 -5.69 -23.30 -20.24
C LEU A 316 -6.02 -22.41 -21.42
N GLY A 317 -5.01 -22.04 -22.21
CA GLY A 317 -5.19 -21.25 -23.41
C GLY A 317 -6.27 -21.91 -24.25
N ASP A 318 -7.31 -21.16 -24.58
CA ASP A 318 -8.28 -21.55 -25.57
C ASP A 318 -7.51 -21.81 -26.86
N GLY A 319 -7.42 -23.09 -27.23
CA GLY A 319 -6.72 -23.58 -28.41
C GLY A 319 -7.44 -23.22 -29.74
#